data_c0725a30beae11c82b4a43b9c8033296
#
_entry.id   c0725a30beae11c82b4a43b9c8033296
#
_cell.length_a   1.000
_cell.length_b   1.000
_cell.length_c   1.000
_cell.angle_alpha   90.00
_cell.angle_beta   90.00
_cell.angle_gamma   90.00
#
_symmetry.space_group_name_H-M   'P 1'
#
loop_
_entity.id
_entity.type
_entity.pdbx_description
1 polymer ?
#
loop_
_entity_poly.entity_id
_entity_poly.type
_entity_poly.pdbx_seq_one_letter_code
_entity_poly.pdbx_strand_id
1 'polypeptide(L)'
;MKLTVNLGKDSYPIYIENNILSQAGDYIQKIYHGKRIMIISDDNVFPLYGDRLIHTLDSTYECHHLVLPHGESTKDFQTLPTVYKAMLEAKISRSDLVIALGGGVIGDLAGFAASSYLRGVRLVQIPTSLLAQVDSSVGGKVAVDLPEGKNLVGAFYQPSLVLIDPLVLNTLKERFINDGMGEVIKYGCIKDADLFSTLESHNSFEDLKEELPAIITRCVDIKRMVVENDQFDTGERMLLNFGHTLAHTIEQHFHYQRESHGEAVAIGMYQITRIAEEKGLTPKGTAERIQKVLKTYGLPFECGLTLGTLTEAIALDKKNLNGNLNVILLHEIGNSYIEATDIQFFAETARLV
;
A
#
# COMPACT_ATOMS: atom_id res chain seq x y z
N MET A 1 -18.78 2.69 -6.88
CA MET A 1 -17.98 3.67 -7.68
C MET A 1 -17.10 2.92 -8.66
N LYS A 2 -16.87 3.48 -9.86
CA LYS A 2 -15.91 2.92 -10.84
C LYS A 2 -14.87 3.98 -11.18
N LEU A 3 -13.59 3.62 -11.08
CA LEU A 3 -12.44 4.37 -11.59
C LEU A 3 -11.76 3.56 -12.69
N THR A 4 -10.96 4.20 -13.51
CA THR A 4 -10.14 3.51 -14.53
C THR A 4 -8.74 4.09 -14.46
N VAL A 5 -7.73 3.24 -14.33
CA VAL A 5 -6.32 3.62 -14.47
C VAL A 5 -5.97 3.56 -15.95
N ASN A 6 -5.59 4.71 -16.53
CA ASN A 6 -5.35 4.85 -17.97
C ASN A 6 -3.85 4.75 -18.28
N LEU A 7 -3.40 3.55 -18.66
CA LEU A 7 -2.01 3.24 -18.98
C LEU A 7 -1.88 2.60 -20.39
N GLY A 8 -2.70 3.08 -21.33
CA GLY A 8 -2.74 2.52 -22.70
C GLY A 8 -3.19 1.07 -22.70
N LYS A 9 -2.33 0.16 -23.16
CA LYS A 9 -2.65 -1.29 -23.22
C LYS A 9 -2.77 -1.94 -21.84
N ASP A 10 -2.18 -1.33 -20.81
CA ASP A 10 -2.15 -1.84 -19.44
C ASP A 10 -3.22 -1.15 -18.57
N SER A 11 -4.19 -0.46 -19.18
CA SER A 11 -5.32 0.17 -18.49
C SER A 11 -6.24 -0.86 -17.84
N TYR A 12 -6.77 -0.53 -16.65
CA TYR A 12 -7.66 -1.43 -15.91
C TYR A 12 -8.70 -0.68 -15.10
N PRO A 13 -9.88 -1.30 -14.85
CA PRO A 13 -10.90 -0.73 -13.98
C PRO A 13 -10.64 -1.07 -12.50
N ILE A 14 -11.06 -0.15 -11.64
CA ILE A 14 -11.16 -0.33 -10.19
C ILE A 14 -12.63 -0.12 -9.81
N TYR A 15 -13.23 -1.08 -9.12
CA TYR A 15 -14.58 -0.95 -8.57
C TYR A 15 -14.51 -0.90 -7.05
N ILE A 16 -15.18 0.09 -6.47
CA ILE A 16 -15.26 0.32 -5.02
C ILE A 16 -16.74 0.32 -4.66
N GLU A 17 -17.19 -0.73 -3.97
CA GLU A 17 -18.61 -0.91 -3.67
C GLU A 17 -18.79 -1.86 -2.49
N ASN A 18 -19.68 -1.49 -1.57
CA ASN A 18 -20.04 -2.36 -0.46
C ASN A 18 -20.63 -3.67 -0.96
N ASN A 19 -20.16 -4.79 -0.42
CA ASN A 19 -20.59 -6.13 -0.77
C ASN A 19 -20.26 -6.59 -2.21
N ILE A 20 -19.29 -5.93 -2.89
CA ILE A 20 -18.89 -6.28 -4.25
C ILE A 20 -18.32 -7.71 -4.32
N LEU A 21 -17.72 -8.20 -3.24
CA LEU A 21 -17.16 -9.55 -3.18
C LEU A 21 -18.21 -10.63 -3.50
N SER A 22 -19.49 -10.43 -3.12
CA SER A 22 -20.57 -11.36 -3.45
C SER A 22 -21.00 -11.34 -4.91
N GLN A 23 -20.50 -10.40 -5.70
CA GLN A 23 -20.76 -10.22 -7.12
C GLN A 23 -19.46 -10.31 -7.94
N ALA A 24 -18.36 -10.79 -7.34
CA ALA A 24 -17.04 -10.80 -7.97
C ALA A 24 -17.05 -11.56 -9.31
N GLY A 25 -17.82 -12.65 -9.41
CA GLY A 25 -17.98 -13.41 -10.66
C GLY A 25 -18.47 -12.55 -11.82
N ASP A 26 -19.46 -11.69 -11.60
CA ASP A 26 -20.02 -10.82 -12.65
C ASP A 26 -19.01 -9.79 -13.16
N TYR A 27 -18.14 -9.29 -12.28
CA TYR A 27 -17.07 -8.36 -12.65
C TYR A 27 -15.93 -9.06 -13.37
N ILE A 28 -15.55 -10.25 -12.92
CA ILE A 28 -14.48 -11.05 -13.52
C ILE A 28 -14.89 -11.52 -14.92
N GLN A 29 -16.14 -11.91 -15.15
CA GLN A 29 -16.65 -12.29 -16.46
C GLN A 29 -16.51 -11.19 -17.52
N LYS A 30 -16.51 -9.91 -17.12
CA LYS A 30 -16.34 -8.78 -18.06
C LYS A 30 -14.93 -8.68 -18.63
N ILE A 31 -13.93 -9.27 -17.94
CA ILE A 31 -12.51 -9.14 -18.31
C ILE A 31 -11.84 -10.49 -18.62
N TYR A 32 -12.46 -11.60 -18.24
CA TYR A 32 -11.87 -12.92 -18.33
C TYR A 32 -12.89 -13.95 -18.84
N HIS A 33 -12.52 -14.65 -19.93
CA HIS A 33 -13.34 -15.67 -20.59
C HIS A 33 -12.58 -17.02 -20.73
N GLY A 34 -11.53 -17.21 -19.93
CA GLY A 34 -10.78 -18.46 -19.87
C GLY A 34 -11.47 -19.51 -19.02
N LYS A 35 -10.72 -20.54 -18.61
CA LYS A 35 -11.29 -21.69 -17.92
C LYS A 35 -10.93 -21.77 -16.45
N ARG A 36 -9.66 -21.47 -16.09
CA ARG A 36 -9.13 -21.73 -14.74
C ARG A 36 -8.80 -20.47 -14.02
N ILE A 37 -9.04 -20.49 -12.72
CA ILE A 37 -8.69 -19.41 -11.80
C ILE A 37 -7.88 -20.00 -10.65
N MET A 38 -6.74 -19.36 -10.35
CA MET A 38 -5.93 -19.62 -9.16
C MET A 38 -6.13 -18.51 -8.14
N ILE A 39 -6.73 -18.80 -7.00
CA ILE A 39 -6.91 -17.87 -5.89
C ILE A 39 -5.74 -18.06 -4.92
N ILE A 40 -4.98 -17.01 -4.66
CA ILE A 40 -3.90 -17.00 -3.66
C ILE A 40 -4.36 -16.12 -2.50
N SER A 41 -4.30 -16.68 -1.29
CA SER A 41 -4.76 -16.02 -0.06
C SER A 41 -3.93 -16.47 1.14
N ASP A 42 -4.23 -15.94 2.31
CA ASP A 42 -3.62 -16.37 3.56
C ASP A 42 -4.63 -17.01 4.53
N ASP A 43 -4.12 -17.63 5.58
CA ASP A 43 -4.89 -18.38 6.58
C ASP A 43 -5.73 -17.50 7.53
N ASN A 44 -5.57 -16.17 7.49
CA ASN A 44 -6.49 -15.22 8.14
C ASN A 44 -7.67 -14.85 7.23
N VAL A 45 -7.41 -14.64 5.94
CA VAL A 45 -8.38 -14.08 4.99
C VAL A 45 -9.23 -15.17 4.33
N PHE A 46 -8.61 -16.27 3.92
CA PHE A 46 -9.33 -17.34 3.19
C PHE A 46 -10.52 -17.93 3.97
N PRO A 47 -10.42 -18.23 5.28
CA PRO A 47 -11.55 -18.72 6.05
C PRO A 47 -12.75 -17.76 6.12
N LEU A 48 -12.51 -16.45 5.96
CA LEU A 48 -13.54 -15.43 6.01
C LEU A 48 -14.21 -15.18 4.65
N TYR A 49 -13.44 -15.27 3.57
CA TYR A 49 -13.88 -14.76 2.26
C TYR A 49 -13.64 -15.73 1.10
N GLY A 50 -12.82 -16.75 1.26
CA GLY A 50 -12.41 -17.66 0.19
C GLY A 50 -13.59 -18.43 -0.41
N ASP A 51 -14.36 -19.13 0.43
CA ASP A 51 -15.52 -19.91 -0.02
C ASP A 51 -16.60 -19.00 -0.63
N ARG A 52 -16.81 -17.82 -0.08
CA ARG A 52 -17.74 -16.83 -0.64
C ARG A 52 -17.32 -16.38 -2.03
N LEU A 53 -16.04 -16.13 -2.25
CA LEU A 53 -15.51 -15.77 -3.57
C LEU A 53 -15.66 -16.94 -4.54
N ILE A 54 -15.25 -18.15 -4.15
CA ILE A 54 -15.36 -19.36 -4.98
C ILE A 54 -16.80 -19.59 -5.42
N HIS A 55 -17.78 -19.43 -4.52
CA HIS A 55 -19.20 -19.60 -4.84
C HIS A 55 -19.69 -18.66 -5.95
N THR A 56 -19.09 -17.47 -6.11
CA THR A 56 -19.44 -16.55 -7.22
C THR A 56 -18.81 -16.95 -8.55
N LEU A 57 -17.86 -17.88 -8.57
CA LEU A 57 -17.02 -18.26 -9.70
C LEU A 57 -17.26 -19.68 -10.20
N ASP A 58 -17.62 -20.63 -9.32
CA ASP A 58 -17.62 -22.08 -9.54
C ASP A 58 -18.61 -22.54 -10.63
N SER A 59 -19.66 -21.77 -10.88
CA SER A 59 -20.60 -22.06 -11.97
C SER A 59 -20.00 -21.84 -13.37
N THR A 60 -18.91 -21.07 -13.47
CA THR A 60 -18.31 -20.63 -14.73
C THR A 60 -16.87 -21.12 -14.90
N TYR A 61 -16.13 -21.21 -13.79
CA TYR A 61 -14.68 -21.46 -13.80
C TYR A 61 -14.27 -22.67 -12.97
N GLU A 62 -13.19 -23.31 -13.37
CA GLU A 62 -12.49 -24.32 -12.57
C GLU A 62 -11.58 -23.58 -11.56
N CYS A 63 -12.06 -23.46 -10.31
CA CYS A 63 -11.37 -22.71 -9.26
C CYS A 63 -10.39 -23.59 -8.50
N HIS A 64 -9.17 -23.11 -8.34
CA HIS A 64 -8.13 -23.66 -7.48
C HIS A 64 -7.72 -22.60 -6.46
N HIS A 65 -7.20 -23.01 -5.31
CA HIS A 65 -6.71 -22.07 -4.31
C HIS A 65 -5.42 -22.52 -3.66
N LEU A 66 -4.64 -21.56 -3.19
CA LEU A 66 -3.49 -21.73 -2.32
C LEU A 66 -3.65 -20.82 -1.11
N VAL A 67 -3.62 -21.41 0.08
CA VAL A 67 -3.64 -20.68 1.34
C VAL A 67 -2.25 -20.72 1.95
N LEU A 68 -1.67 -19.53 2.14
CA LEU A 68 -0.34 -19.34 2.70
C LEU A 68 -0.43 -18.90 4.17
N PRO A 69 0.63 -19.05 4.98
CA PRO A 69 0.67 -18.42 6.28
C PRO A 69 0.52 -16.89 6.17
N HIS A 70 -0.17 -16.26 7.10
CA HIS A 70 -0.28 -14.80 7.14
C HIS A 70 1.02 -14.12 7.62
N GLY A 71 1.17 -12.84 7.33
CA GLY A 71 2.26 -11.99 7.81
C GLY A 71 3.38 -11.76 6.79
N GLU A 72 4.20 -10.75 7.07
CA GLU A 72 5.25 -10.27 6.15
C GLU A 72 6.27 -11.36 5.80
N SER A 73 6.57 -12.28 6.72
CA SER A 73 7.49 -13.39 6.48
C SER A 73 7.08 -14.31 5.31
N THR A 74 5.81 -14.27 4.91
CA THR A 74 5.32 -15.01 3.73
C THR A 74 5.71 -14.32 2.42
N LYS A 75 5.92 -12.99 2.43
CA LYS A 75 6.35 -12.24 1.24
C LYS A 75 7.85 -12.41 0.94
N ASP A 76 8.34 -13.61 1.05
CA ASP A 76 9.74 -14.00 0.86
C ASP A 76 9.94 -14.67 -0.51
N PHE A 77 11.12 -14.47 -1.09
CA PHE A 77 11.51 -15.10 -2.36
C PHE A 77 11.42 -16.64 -2.29
N GLN A 78 11.67 -17.23 -1.12
CA GLN A 78 11.59 -18.68 -0.91
C GLN A 78 10.16 -19.23 -0.92
N THR A 79 9.14 -18.37 -0.80
CA THR A 79 7.73 -18.76 -0.92
C THR A 79 7.30 -18.95 -2.38
N LEU A 80 7.95 -18.30 -3.34
CA LEU A 80 7.61 -18.37 -4.77
C LEU A 80 7.60 -19.79 -5.34
N PRO A 81 8.57 -20.67 -5.06
CA PRO A 81 8.53 -22.05 -5.51
C PRO A 81 7.24 -22.80 -5.11
N THR A 82 6.72 -22.55 -3.91
CA THR A 82 5.44 -23.12 -3.44
C THR A 82 4.28 -22.60 -4.25
N VAL A 83 4.26 -21.30 -4.52
CA VAL A 83 3.22 -20.66 -5.37
C VAL A 83 3.25 -21.22 -6.79
N TYR A 84 4.42 -21.29 -7.41
CA TYR A 84 4.57 -21.83 -8.77
C TYR A 84 4.19 -23.30 -8.85
N LYS A 85 4.54 -24.11 -7.84
CA LYS A 85 4.15 -25.51 -7.77
C LYS A 85 2.62 -25.64 -7.74
N ALA A 86 1.93 -24.87 -6.91
CA ALA A 86 0.48 -24.89 -6.84
C ALA A 86 -0.16 -24.48 -8.18
N MET A 87 0.38 -23.45 -8.86
CA MET A 87 -0.09 -23.04 -10.18
C MET A 87 0.13 -24.13 -11.25
N LEU A 88 1.24 -24.86 -11.18
CA LEU A 88 1.53 -26.01 -12.09
C LEU A 88 0.57 -27.17 -11.84
N GLU A 89 0.33 -27.54 -10.59
CA GLU A 89 -0.59 -28.61 -10.19
C GLU A 89 -2.03 -28.28 -10.62
N ALA A 90 -2.44 -27.02 -10.50
CA ALA A 90 -3.70 -26.50 -11.00
C ALA A 90 -3.74 -26.34 -12.53
N LYS A 91 -2.65 -26.65 -13.23
CA LYS A 91 -2.51 -26.54 -14.71
C LYS A 91 -2.83 -25.14 -15.22
N ILE A 92 -2.48 -24.12 -14.46
CA ILE A 92 -2.65 -22.71 -14.86
C ILE A 92 -1.79 -22.44 -16.10
N SER A 93 -2.42 -21.92 -17.14
CA SER A 93 -1.79 -21.52 -18.39
C SER A 93 -1.67 -20.00 -18.49
N ARG A 94 -0.97 -19.52 -19.54
CA ARG A 94 -0.82 -18.07 -19.76
C ARG A 94 -2.15 -17.34 -20.00
N SER A 95 -3.17 -18.04 -20.46
CA SER A 95 -4.50 -17.47 -20.70
C SER A 95 -5.43 -17.52 -19.48
N ASP A 96 -4.98 -18.13 -18.39
CA ASP A 96 -5.76 -18.24 -17.16
C ASP A 96 -5.61 -17.02 -16.25
N LEU A 97 -6.20 -17.05 -15.05
CA LEU A 97 -6.31 -15.91 -14.17
C LEU A 97 -5.77 -16.26 -12.77
N VAL A 98 -5.02 -15.32 -12.19
CA VAL A 98 -4.65 -15.33 -10.76
C VAL A 98 -5.48 -14.27 -10.05
N ILE A 99 -6.04 -14.61 -8.91
CA ILE A 99 -6.71 -13.68 -7.98
C ILE A 99 -5.88 -13.60 -6.70
N ALA A 100 -5.43 -12.42 -6.35
CA ALA A 100 -4.86 -12.10 -5.05
C ALA A 100 -5.98 -11.67 -4.10
N LEU A 101 -6.36 -12.54 -3.16
CA LEU A 101 -7.38 -12.27 -2.14
C LEU A 101 -6.69 -12.07 -0.80
N GLY A 102 -6.41 -10.82 -0.40
CA GLY A 102 -5.66 -10.58 0.84
C GLY A 102 -5.21 -9.14 1.04
N GLY A 103 -4.41 -8.92 2.06
CA GLY A 103 -3.71 -7.65 2.29
C GLY A 103 -2.56 -7.42 1.31
N GLY A 104 -1.73 -6.40 1.58
CA GLY A 104 -0.59 -6.04 0.73
C GLY A 104 0.41 -7.17 0.51
N VAL A 105 0.69 -7.98 1.53
CA VAL A 105 1.57 -9.17 1.46
C VAL A 105 1.13 -10.12 0.34
N ILE A 106 -0.14 -10.50 0.34
CA ILE A 106 -0.71 -11.41 -0.67
C ILE A 106 -0.81 -10.71 -2.03
N GLY A 107 -1.19 -9.43 -2.05
CA GLY A 107 -1.24 -8.64 -3.28
C GLY A 107 0.10 -8.59 -4.00
N ASP A 108 1.17 -8.31 -3.26
CA ASP A 108 2.53 -8.22 -3.79
C ASP A 108 3.07 -9.58 -4.23
N LEU A 109 2.99 -10.59 -3.36
CA LEU A 109 3.50 -11.94 -3.63
C LEU A 109 2.78 -12.60 -4.82
N ALA A 110 1.44 -12.61 -4.82
CA ALA A 110 0.64 -13.18 -5.89
C ALA A 110 0.80 -12.39 -7.20
N GLY A 111 0.90 -11.07 -7.10
CA GLY A 111 1.16 -10.19 -8.24
C GLY A 111 2.52 -10.45 -8.87
N PHE A 112 3.58 -10.60 -8.06
CA PHE A 112 4.91 -10.92 -8.57
C PHE A 112 4.95 -12.34 -9.14
N ALA A 113 4.32 -13.32 -8.49
CA ALA A 113 4.20 -14.66 -9.04
C ALA A 113 3.46 -14.66 -10.39
N ALA A 114 2.35 -13.92 -10.51
CA ALA A 114 1.62 -13.78 -11.77
C ALA A 114 2.47 -13.12 -12.87
N SER A 115 3.30 -12.12 -12.52
CA SER A 115 4.15 -11.42 -13.48
C SER A 115 5.24 -12.30 -14.09
N SER A 116 5.77 -13.23 -13.32
CA SER A 116 6.91 -14.06 -13.68
C SER A 116 6.52 -15.45 -14.20
N TYR A 117 5.42 -16.04 -13.69
CA TYR A 117 4.93 -17.35 -14.13
C TYR A 117 4.53 -17.31 -15.61
N LEU A 118 5.11 -18.20 -16.42
CA LEU A 118 4.92 -18.27 -17.88
C LEU A 118 5.13 -16.92 -18.61
N ARG A 119 5.90 -16.00 -18.03
CA ARG A 119 6.16 -14.64 -18.52
C ARG A 119 4.93 -13.72 -18.48
N GLY A 120 4.03 -13.97 -17.55
CA GLY A 120 2.85 -13.16 -17.29
C GLY A 120 1.54 -13.94 -17.43
N VAL A 121 0.78 -13.96 -16.34
CA VAL A 121 -0.60 -14.46 -16.25
C VAL A 121 -1.47 -13.34 -15.69
N ARG A 122 -2.68 -13.19 -16.20
CA ARG A 122 -3.59 -12.12 -15.74
C ARG A 122 -3.77 -12.12 -14.24
N LEU A 123 -3.83 -10.92 -13.67
CA LEU A 123 -3.98 -10.69 -12.24
C LEU A 123 -5.26 -9.91 -11.94
N VAL A 124 -5.97 -10.31 -10.91
CA VAL A 124 -7.04 -9.54 -10.24
C VAL A 124 -6.63 -9.32 -8.80
N GLN A 125 -6.76 -8.09 -8.31
CA GLN A 125 -6.54 -7.72 -6.91
C GLN A 125 -7.88 -7.61 -6.19
N ILE A 126 -8.02 -8.30 -5.06
CA ILE A 126 -9.15 -8.17 -4.12
C ILE A 126 -8.58 -7.85 -2.74
N PRO A 127 -8.28 -6.56 -2.47
CA PRO A 127 -7.60 -6.15 -1.25
C PRO A 127 -8.53 -6.22 -0.04
N THR A 128 -8.04 -6.79 1.06
CA THR A 128 -8.82 -7.03 2.28
C THR A 128 -8.32 -6.28 3.51
N SER A 129 -7.23 -5.53 3.43
CA SER A 129 -6.80 -4.58 4.45
C SER A 129 -6.98 -3.14 3.97
N LEU A 130 -7.12 -2.17 4.89
CA LEU A 130 -7.28 -0.77 4.54
C LEU A 130 -6.07 -0.26 3.74
N LEU A 131 -4.85 -0.57 4.19
CA LEU A 131 -3.62 -0.26 3.46
C LEU A 131 -3.66 -0.75 2.01
N ALA A 132 -4.10 -1.99 1.79
CA ALA A 132 -4.18 -2.54 0.45
C ALA A 132 -5.30 -1.90 -0.38
N GLN A 133 -6.44 -1.54 0.23
CA GLN A 133 -7.55 -0.89 -0.46
C GLN A 133 -7.20 0.52 -0.93
N VAL A 134 -6.48 1.30 -0.11
CA VAL A 134 -6.15 2.70 -0.43
C VAL A 134 -4.83 2.86 -1.17
N ASP A 135 -3.93 1.86 -1.09
CA ASP A 135 -2.57 1.99 -1.61
C ASP A 135 -2.10 0.78 -2.42
N SER A 136 -1.66 -0.32 -1.82
CA SER A 136 -0.80 -1.31 -2.48
C SER A 136 -1.45 -2.02 -3.67
N SER A 137 -2.79 -2.16 -3.75
CA SER A 137 -3.49 -2.80 -4.89
C SER A 137 -3.47 -1.99 -6.19
N VAL A 138 -3.00 -0.73 -6.17
CA VAL A 138 -3.02 0.19 -7.31
C VAL A 138 -1.62 0.59 -7.73
N GLY A 139 -1.36 0.64 -9.04
CA GLY A 139 -0.09 1.13 -9.60
C GLY A 139 0.95 0.06 -9.89
N GLY A 140 0.59 -1.22 -9.73
CA GLY A 140 1.32 -2.37 -10.28
C GLY A 140 2.70 -2.65 -9.66
N LYS A 141 3.09 -2.01 -8.56
CA LYS A 141 4.29 -2.40 -7.82
C LYS A 141 4.02 -3.72 -7.11
N VAL A 142 4.64 -4.80 -7.54
CA VAL A 142 4.54 -6.12 -6.93
C VAL A 142 5.94 -6.65 -6.65
N ALA A 143 6.16 -7.25 -5.49
CA ALA A 143 7.50 -7.63 -5.06
C ALA A 143 7.50 -8.71 -3.99
N VAL A 144 8.68 -9.26 -3.74
CA VAL A 144 9.01 -10.10 -2.60
C VAL A 144 10.26 -9.59 -1.90
N ASP A 145 10.40 -9.98 -0.66
CA ASP A 145 11.50 -9.61 0.20
C ASP A 145 12.69 -10.56 0.03
N LEU A 146 13.88 -10.05 0.32
CA LEU A 146 15.11 -10.81 0.50
C LEU A 146 15.62 -10.60 1.94
N PRO A 147 16.55 -11.42 2.43
CA PRO A 147 17.19 -11.19 3.72
C PRO A 147 17.82 -9.80 3.87
N GLU A 148 18.24 -9.21 2.75
CA GLU A 148 18.91 -7.91 2.68
C GLU A 148 17.92 -6.72 2.78
N GLY A 149 16.61 -6.94 2.53
CA GLY A 149 15.60 -5.89 2.62
C GLY A 149 14.28 -6.19 1.94
N LYS A 150 13.29 -5.36 2.25
CA LYS A 150 11.94 -5.45 1.68
C LYS A 150 11.89 -5.01 0.22
N ASN A 151 11.02 -5.67 -0.56
CA ASN A 151 10.63 -5.29 -1.93
C ASN A 151 11.80 -5.20 -2.93
N LEU A 152 12.91 -5.89 -2.68
CA LEU A 152 14.12 -5.80 -3.53
C LEU A 152 13.97 -6.56 -4.85
N VAL A 153 13.11 -7.55 -4.92
CA VAL A 153 12.84 -8.33 -6.14
C VAL A 153 11.39 -8.16 -6.53
N GLY A 154 11.15 -7.50 -7.65
CA GLY A 154 9.78 -7.18 -8.05
C GLY A 154 9.63 -6.79 -9.52
N ALA A 155 8.43 -6.39 -9.87
CA ALA A 155 8.06 -5.95 -11.20
C ALA A 155 7.02 -4.82 -11.15
N PHE A 156 6.93 -4.04 -12.22
CA PHE A 156 5.75 -3.23 -12.50
C PHE A 156 4.78 -4.08 -13.30
N TYR A 157 3.77 -4.65 -12.64
CA TYR A 157 2.78 -5.54 -13.24
C TYR A 157 1.37 -5.10 -12.89
N GLN A 158 0.69 -4.47 -13.85
CA GLN A 158 -0.64 -3.91 -13.63
C GLN A 158 -1.68 -5.03 -13.56
N PRO A 159 -2.63 -4.98 -12.60
CA PRO A 159 -3.75 -5.90 -12.56
C PRO A 159 -4.71 -5.64 -13.74
N SER A 160 -5.46 -6.65 -14.14
CA SER A 160 -6.55 -6.49 -15.13
C SER A 160 -7.84 -5.94 -14.50
N LEU A 161 -7.94 -5.98 -13.17
CA LEU A 161 -9.10 -5.54 -12.39
C LEU A 161 -8.72 -5.43 -10.92
N VAL A 162 -9.26 -4.42 -10.23
CA VAL A 162 -9.24 -4.33 -8.76
C VAL A 162 -10.67 -4.25 -8.25
N LEU A 163 -11.02 -5.12 -7.30
CA LEU A 163 -12.32 -5.12 -6.60
C LEU A 163 -12.13 -4.77 -5.14
N ILE A 164 -12.64 -3.63 -4.72
CA ILE A 164 -12.52 -3.10 -3.36
C ILE A 164 -13.88 -3.18 -2.69
N ASP A 165 -13.98 -4.01 -1.66
CA ASP A 165 -15.16 -4.13 -0.80
C ASP A 165 -14.86 -3.50 0.57
N PRO A 166 -15.35 -2.28 0.87
CA PRO A 166 -15.10 -1.66 2.16
C PRO A 166 -15.64 -2.46 3.35
N LEU A 167 -16.67 -3.30 3.16
CA LEU A 167 -17.26 -4.08 4.25
C LEU A 167 -16.32 -5.18 4.79
N VAL A 168 -15.32 -5.61 4.02
CA VAL A 168 -14.36 -6.61 4.54
C VAL A 168 -13.49 -6.03 5.66
N LEU A 169 -13.40 -4.71 5.77
CA LEU A 169 -12.69 -4.03 6.86
C LEU A 169 -13.35 -4.25 8.24
N ASN A 170 -14.62 -4.62 8.29
CA ASN A 170 -15.33 -4.92 9.55
C ASN A 170 -14.74 -6.11 10.32
N THR A 171 -13.98 -6.98 9.66
CA THR A 171 -13.30 -8.12 10.30
C THR A 171 -11.83 -7.84 10.59
N LEU A 172 -11.34 -6.67 10.19
CA LEU A 172 -9.95 -6.31 10.35
C LEU A 172 -9.67 -5.88 11.80
N LYS A 173 -8.56 -6.33 12.36
CA LYS A 173 -8.13 -5.90 13.70
C LYS A 173 -7.75 -4.42 13.68
N GLU A 174 -8.01 -3.71 14.78
CA GLU A 174 -7.78 -2.27 14.93
C GLU A 174 -6.36 -1.84 14.49
N ARG A 175 -5.32 -2.58 14.87
CA ARG A 175 -3.95 -2.27 14.47
C ARG A 175 -3.76 -2.19 12.95
N PHE A 176 -4.42 -3.07 12.18
CA PHE A 176 -4.34 -3.03 10.72
C PHE A 176 -5.22 -1.94 10.10
N ILE A 177 -6.26 -1.50 10.81
CA ILE A 177 -7.00 -0.29 10.45
C ILE A 177 -6.08 0.92 10.62
N ASN A 178 -5.46 1.06 11.80
CA ASN A 178 -4.56 2.16 12.10
C ASN A 178 -3.39 2.22 11.11
N ASP A 179 -2.82 1.06 10.78
CA ASP A 179 -1.78 0.93 9.73
C ASP A 179 -2.23 1.54 8.39
N GLY A 180 -3.42 1.18 7.93
CA GLY A 180 -3.99 1.78 6.70
C GLY A 180 -4.32 3.26 6.83
N MET A 181 -4.70 3.74 8.03
CA MET A 181 -4.97 5.17 8.27
C MET A 181 -3.72 6.02 8.12
N GLY A 182 -2.52 5.49 8.36
CA GLY A 182 -1.26 6.19 8.05
C GLY A 182 -1.21 6.66 6.60
N GLU A 183 -1.57 5.79 5.65
CA GLU A 183 -1.62 6.11 4.23
C GLU A 183 -2.78 7.05 3.87
N VAL A 184 -3.96 6.87 4.48
CA VAL A 184 -5.10 7.78 4.26
C VAL A 184 -4.72 9.22 4.66
N ILE A 185 -4.11 9.39 5.83
CA ILE A 185 -3.63 10.70 6.33
C ILE A 185 -2.55 11.26 5.38
N LYS A 186 -1.65 10.42 4.89
CA LYS A 186 -0.64 10.81 3.90
C LYS A 186 -1.28 11.43 2.66
N TYR A 187 -2.30 10.78 2.08
CA TYR A 187 -3.00 11.33 0.90
C TYR A 187 -3.62 12.69 1.19
N GLY A 188 -4.24 12.85 2.37
CA GLY A 188 -4.74 14.15 2.82
C GLY A 188 -3.65 15.22 2.89
N CYS A 189 -2.49 14.87 3.44
CA CYS A 189 -1.36 15.78 3.55
C CYS A 189 -0.80 16.21 2.19
N ILE A 190 -0.64 15.27 1.24
CA ILE A 190 0.11 15.54 0.00
C ILE A 190 -0.72 16.11 -1.14
N LYS A 191 -2.01 15.78 -1.23
CA LYS A 191 -2.82 16.08 -2.43
C LYS A 191 -4.26 16.52 -2.15
N ASP A 192 -4.78 16.39 -0.92
CA ASP A 192 -6.21 16.56 -0.67
C ASP A 192 -6.51 17.18 0.70
N ALA A 193 -6.49 18.51 0.78
CA ALA A 193 -6.79 19.26 2.02
C ALA A 193 -8.21 18.99 2.56
N ASP A 194 -9.19 18.73 1.71
CA ASP A 194 -10.55 18.42 2.15
C ASP A 194 -10.63 17.03 2.77
N LEU A 195 -9.89 16.04 2.23
CA LEU A 195 -9.74 14.74 2.88
C LEU A 195 -9.12 14.91 4.27
N PHE A 196 -8.05 15.68 4.37
CA PHE A 196 -7.41 15.95 5.68
C PHE A 196 -8.37 16.63 6.64
N SER A 197 -9.13 17.63 6.19
CA SER A 197 -10.14 18.33 7.01
C SER A 197 -11.28 17.40 7.45
N THR A 198 -11.69 16.46 6.60
CA THR A 198 -12.63 15.40 6.97
C THR A 198 -12.07 14.57 8.12
N LEU A 199 -10.80 14.13 8.03
CA LEU A 199 -10.16 13.37 9.10
C LEU A 199 -10.02 14.17 10.40
N GLU A 200 -9.74 15.48 10.33
CA GLU A 200 -9.67 16.37 11.51
C GLU A 200 -11.02 16.56 12.20
N SER A 201 -12.13 16.46 11.47
CA SER A 201 -13.48 16.71 12.00
C SER A 201 -14.07 15.53 12.75
N HIS A 202 -13.53 14.33 12.62
CA HIS A 202 -13.97 13.11 13.28
C HIS A 202 -13.10 12.79 14.51
N ASN A 203 -13.63 12.01 15.44
CA ASN A 203 -12.95 11.68 16.70
C ASN A 203 -12.40 10.25 16.74
N SER A 204 -12.77 9.42 15.78
CA SER A 204 -12.37 8.01 15.71
C SER A 204 -12.56 7.43 14.33
N PHE A 205 -11.97 6.25 14.08
CA PHE A 205 -12.25 5.48 12.87
C PHE A 205 -13.72 5.01 12.79
N GLU A 206 -14.34 4.75 13.94
CA GLU A 206 -15.75 4.33 13.98
C GLU A 206 -16.68 5.40 13.39
N ASP A 207 -16.37 6.68 13.68
CA ASP A 207 -17.14 7.82 13.15
C ASP A 207 -17.01 7.95 11.62
N LEU A 208 -15.91 7.43 11.03
CA LEU A 208 -15.66 7.46 9.58
C LEU A 208 -16.33 6.33 8.80
N LYS A 209 -16.89 5.32 9.45
CA LYS A 209 -17.32 4.08 8.76
C LYS A 209 -18.32 4.30 7.63
N GLU A 210 -19.25 5.22 7.79
CA GLU A 210 -20.22 5.53 6.73
C GLU A 210 -19.58 6.24 5.54
N GLU A 211 -18.48 6.98 5.75
CA GLU A 211 -17.74 7.71 4.74
C GLU A 211 -16.61 6.91 4.10
N LEU A 212 -16.28 5.72 4.65
CA LEU A 212 -15.16 4.90 4.18
C LEU A 212 -15.15 4.64 2.67
N PRO A 213 -16.28 4.30 2.01
CA PRO A 213 -16.26 4.12 0.56
C PRO A 213 -15.83 5.38 -0.20
N ALA A 214 -16.22 6.56 0.30
CA ALA A 214 -15.83 7.85 -0.27
C ALA A 214 -14.34 8.15 -0.01
N ILE A 215 -13.87 7.94 1.22
CA ILE A 215 -12.46 8.12 1.63
C ILE A 215 -11.55 7.22 0.80
N ILE A 216 -11.86 5.92 0.72
CA ILE A 216 -11.12 4.95 -0.10
C ILE A 216 -11.10 5.41 -1.56
N THR A 217 -12.24 5.84 -2.09
CA THR A 217 -12.32 6.35 -3.48
C THR A 217 -11.40 7.54 -3.70
N ARG A 218 -11.36 8.51 -2.78
CA ARG A 218 -10.47 9.68 -2.87
C ARG A 218 -9.00 9.27 -2.87
N CYS A 219 -8.59 8.39 -1.95
CA CYS A 219 -7.21 7.88 -1.89
C CYS A 219 -6.81 7.14 -3.18
N VAL A 220 -7.66 6.24 -3.65
CA VAL A 220 -7.45 5.49 -4.89
C VAL A 220 -7.39 6.42 -6.11
N ASP A 221 -8.22 7.45 -6.17
CA ASP A 221 -8.22 8.40 -7.27
C ASP A 221 -6.97 9.27 -7.30
N ILE A 222 -6.50 9.73 -6.13
CA ILE A 222 -5.21 10.43 -6.01
C ILE A 222 -4.08 9.53 -6.51
N LYS A 223 -4.03 8.28 -6.05
CA LYS A 223 -2.99 7.32 -6.49
C LYS A 223 -3.08 7.06 -7.99
N ARG A 224 -4.29 6.87 -8.52
CA ARG A 224 -4.53 6.69 -9.95
C ARG A 224 -3.93 7.84 -10.77
N MET A 225 -4.25 9.09 -10.41
CA MET A 225 -3.73 10.27 -11.11
C MET A 225 -2.20 10.31 -11.10
N VAL A 226 -1.59 10.05 -9.94
CA VAL A 226 -0.13 10.03 -9.81
C VAL A 226 0.50 8.89 -10.64
N VAL A 227 -0.11 7.70 -10.64
CA VAL A 227 0.36 6.55 -11.43
C VAL A 227 0.22 6.79 -12.93
N GLU A 228 -0.86 7.42 -13.38
CA GLU A 228 -1.07 7.77 -14.79
C GLU A 228 -0.01 8.77 -15.29
N ASN A 229 0.40 9.71 -14.44
CA ASN A 229 1.42 10.70 -14.77
C ASN A 229 2.85 10.12 -14.69
N ASP A 230 3.07 9.15 -13.80
CA ASP A 230 4.40 8.57 -13.55
C ASP A 230 4.29 7.09 -13.15
N GLN A 231 4.13 6.23 -14.13
CA GLN A 231 3.97 4.79 -13.91
C GLN A 231 5.18 4.14 -13.23
N PHE A 232 6.40 4.61 -13.54
CA PHE A 232 7.65 3.95 -13.15
C PHE A 232 8.37 4.61 -11.96
N ASP A 233 7.72 5.57 -11.28
CA ASP A 233 8.27 6.21 -10.07
C ASP A 233 9.59 6.96 -10.30
N THR A 234 9.62 7.75 -11.35
CA THR A 234 10.79 8.55 -11.74
C THR A 234 10.61 10.05 -11.55
N GLY A 235 9.44 10.50 -11.14
CA GLY A 235 9.07 11.90 -11.01
C GLY A 235 7.99 12.17 -9.96
N GLU A 236 6.77 12.56 -10.38
CA GLU A 236 5.68 12.96 -9.48
C GLU A 236 5.28 11.86 -8.48
N ARG A 237 5.43 10.58 -8.84
CA ARG A 237 5.09 9.46 -7.96
C ARG A 237 5.92 9.43 -6.68
N MET A 238 7.10 10.07 -6.68
CA MET A 238 7.89 10.25 -5.45
C MET A 238 7.14 11.01 -4.34
N LEU A 239 6.13 11.84 -4.66
CA LEU A 239 5.30 12.52 -3.66
C LEU A 239 4.62 11.54 -2.70
N LEU A 240 4.31 10.32 -3.16
CA LEU A 240 3.75 9.26 -2.33
C LEU A 240 4.71 8.79 -1.22
N ASN A 241 5.99 9.17 -1.28
CA ASN A 241 6.99 8.84 -0.27
C ASN A 241 7.07 9.89 0.86
N PHE A 242 6.04 10.73 1.06
CA PHE A 242 5.99 11.64 2.21
C PHE A 242 6.07 10.83 3.52
N GLY A 243 7.04 11.15 4.37
CA GLY A 243 7.36 10.43 5.59
C GLY A 243 8.22 9.16 5.40
N HIS A 244 8.30 8.60 4.21
CA HIS A 244 8.90 7.28 3.97
C HIS A 244 10.42 7.23 4.16
N THR A 245 11.14 8.34 3.98
CA THR A 245 12.60 8.37 4.22
C THR A 245 12.95 7.99 5.67
N LEU A 246 12.19 8.50 6.64
CA LEU A 246 12.35 8.11 8.04
C LEU A 246 11.67 6.78 8.33
N ALA A 247 10.50 6.52 7.75
CA ALA A 247 9.75 5.29 7.98
C ALA A 247 10.55 4.03 7.65
N HIS A 248 11.12 3.95 6.45
CA HIS A 248 11.93 2.79 6.05
C HIS A 248 13.14 2.58 6.96
N THR A 249 13.76 3.67 7.43
CA THR A 249 14.88 3.59 8.36
C THR A 249 14.44 3.08 9.74
N ILE A 250 13.28 3.50 10.23
CA ILE A 250 12.67 2.99 11.47
C ILE A 250 12.34 1.50 11.33
N GLU A 251 11.66 1.11 10.26
CA GLU A 251 11.32 -0.29 9.98
C GLU A 251 12.58 -1.17 9.96
N GLN A 252 13.62 -0.74 9.25
CA GLN A 252 14.90 -1.45 9.15
C GLN A 252 15.62 -1.54 10.49
N HIS A 253 15.67 -0.46 11.28
CA HIS A 253 16.30 -0.44 12.60
C HIS A 253 15.69 -1.46 13.56
N PHE A 254 14.36 -1.62 13.54
CA PHE A 254 13.64 -2.60 14.35
C PHE A 254 13.39 -3.93 13.65
N HIS A 255 14.13 -4.22 12.57
CA HIS A 255 14.04 -5.47 11.81
C HIS A 255 12.61 -5.82 11.41
N TYR A 256 11.78 -4.79 11.10
CA TYR A 256 10.37 -4.91 10.71
C TYR A 256 9.45 -5.60 11.73
N GLN A 257 9.82 -5.58 13.03
CA GLN A 257 9.12 -6.33 14.07
C GLN A 257 8.33 -5.45 15.04
N ARG A 258 8.62 -4.15 15.11
CA ARG A 258 8.02 -3.26 16.11
C ARG A 258 6.91 -2.40 15.51
N GLU A 259 7.26 -1.41 14.71
CA GLU A 259 6.29 -0.57 14.03
C GLU A 259 5.80 -1.26 12.75
N SER A 260 4.50 -1.16 12.46
CA SER A 260 3.94 -1.47 11.16
C SER A 260 4.32 -0.38 10.14
N HIS A 261 4.07 -0.64 8.85
CA HIS A 261 4.38 0.33 7.80
C HIS A 261 3.70 1.68 8.02
N GLY A 262 2.38 1.70 8.24
CA GLY A 262 1.65 2.94 8.46
C GLY A 262 2.01 3.62 9.78
N GLU A 263 2.36 2.87 10.83
CA GLU A 263 2.90 3.43 12.08
C GLU A 263 4.24 4.15 11.81
N ALA A 264 5.15 3.54 11.08
CA ALA A 264 6.42 4.16 10.71
C ALA A 264 6.25 5.38 9.80
N VAL A 265 5.36 5.31 8.81
CA VAL A 265 5.01 6.43 7.93
C VAL A 265 4.41 7.59 8.73
N ALA A 266 3.54 7.32 9.70
CA ALA A 266 2.96 8.33 10.59
C ALA A 266 4.05 9.10 11.37
N ILE A 267 5.00 8.37 11.97
CA ILE A 267 6.16 8.97 12.64
C ILE A 267 6.95 9.82 11.66
N GLY A 268 7.26 9.26 10.50
CA GLY A 268 8.03 9.94 9.46
C GLY A 268 7.38 11.23 8.96
N MET A 269 6.07 11.24 8.72
CA MET A 269 5.32 12.43 8.31
C MET A 269 5.40 13.55 9.35
N TYR A 270 5.17 13.23 10.62
CA TYR A 270 5.24 14.21 11.70
C TYR A 270 6.65 14.79 11.84
N GLN A 271 7.66 13.93 11.87
CA GLN A 271 9.03 14.36 12.12
C GLN A 271 9.62 15.15 10.95
N ILE A 272 9.39 14.74 9.71
CA ILE A 272 9.87 15.50 8.54
C ILE A 272 9.20 16.88 8.47
N THR A 273 7.92 16.98 8.85
CA THR A 273 7.18 18.25 8.88
C THR A 273 7.73 19.18 9.97
N ARG A 274 8.05 18.67 11.17
CA ARG A 274 8.69 19.45 12.23
C ARG A 274 10.03 20.05 11.77
N ILE A 275 10.87 19.23 11.14
CA ILE A 275 12.16 19.67 10.61
C ILE A 275 11.96 20.75 9.55
N ALA A 276 10.99 20.57 8.66
CA ALA A 276 10.68 21.52 7.60
C ALA A 276 10.14 22.85 8.14
N GLU A 277 9.31 22.84 9.19
CA GLU A 277 8.84 24.06 9.87
C GLU A 277 9.97 24.86 10.48
N GLU A 278 10.91 24.21 11.14
CA GLU A 278 12.09 24.86 11.76
C GLU A 278 13.01 25.50 10.72
N LYS A 279 13.10 24.88 9.55
CA LYS A 279 13.84 25.41 8.40
C LYS A 279 13.05 26.48 7.61
N GLY A 280 11.79 26.73 7.96
CA GLY A 280 10.92 27.68 7.24
C GLY A 280 10.47 27.17 5.86
N LEU A 281 10.55 25.89 5.60
CA LEU A 281 10.19 25.21 4.34
C LEU A 281 8.71 24.77 4.32
N THR A 282 8.10 24.66 5.51
CA THR A 282 6.68 24.35 5.70
C THR A 282 6.09 25.36 6.70
N PRO A 283 4.83 25.80 6.53
CA PRO A 283 4.19 26.74 7.47
C PRO A 283 4.12 26.17 8.89
N LYS A 284 4.41 27.02 9.89
CA LYS A 284 4.32 26.65 11.31
C LYS A 284 2.90 26.22 11.70
N GLY A 285 2.79 25.18 12.55
CA GLY A 285 1.54 24.61 13.00
C GLY A 285 1.03 23.45 12.16
N THR A 286 1.65 23.17 10.99
CA THR A 286 1.31 22.03 10.15
C THR A 286 1.60 20.70 10.86
N ALA A 287 2.76 20.59 11.52
CA ALA A 287 3.13 19.39 12.27
C ALA A 287 2.18 19.14 13.46
N GLU A 288 1.74 20.18 14.15
CA GLU A 288 0.77 20.06 15.25
C GLU A 288 -0.59 19.51 14.74
N ARG A 289 -1.06 19.99 13.60
CA ARG A 289 -2.27 19.47 12.96
C ARG A 289 -2.13 17.98 12.59
N ILE A 290 -1.02 17.61 11.97
CA ILE A 290 -0.72 16.21 11.64
C ILE A 290 -0.69 15.36 12.90
N GLN A 291 0.01 15.79 13.96
CA GLN A 291 0.08 15.08 15.24
C GLN A 291 -1.31 14.85 15.86
N LYS A 292 -2.18 15.87 15.80
CA LYS A 292 -3.54 15.75 16.32
C LYS A 292 -4.32 14.66 15.59
N VAL A 293 -4.27 14.64 14.26
CA VAL A 293 -4.95 13.61 13.46
C VAL A 293 -4.36 12.22 13.71
N LEU A 294 -3.03 12.08 13.77
CA LEU A 294 -2.39 10.81 14.12
C LEU A 294 -2.87 10.26 15.47
N LYS A 295 -2.92 11.11 16.50
CA LYS A 295 -3.44 10.73 17.81
C LYS A 295 -4.90 10.28 17.77
N THR A 296 -5.74 10.97 17.01
CA THR A 296 -7.15 10.63 16.85
C THR A 296 -7.35 9.21 16.32
N TYR A 297 -6.45 8.76 15.40
CA TYR A 297 -6.52 7.44 14.80
C TYR A 297 -5.55 6.42 15.39
N GLY A 298 -5.06 6.67 16.63
CA GLY A 298 -4.23 5.73 17.36
C GLY A 298 -2.86 5.45 16.74
N LEU A 299 -2.34 6.39 15.93
CA LEU A 299 -1.04 6.27 15.29
C LEU A 299 0.06 6.95 16.12
N PRO A 300 1.26 6.35 16.21
CA PRO A 300 2.41 6.97 16.86
C PRO A 300 2.95 8.14 16.03
N PHE A 301 3.65 9.05 16.69
CA PHE A 301 4.37 10.17 16.09
C PHE A 301 5.82 10.24 16.57
N GLU A 302 6.22 9.30 17.45
CA GLU A 302 7.58 9.12 17.98
C GLU A 302 7.86 7.62 18.14
N CYS A 303 9.12 7.21 17.94
CA CYS A 303 9.56 5.82 18.12
C CYS A 303 10.62 5.65 19.23
N GLY A 304 11.04 6.75 19.87
CA GLY A 304 12.02 6.75 20.95
C GLY A 304 13.49 6.62 20.48
N LEU A 305 13.76 6.70 19.19
CA LEU A 305 15.11 6.83 18.64
C LEU A 305 15.53 8.30 18.60
N THR A 306 16.82 8.56 18.47
CA THR A 306 17.30 9.89 18.13
C THR A 306 17.35 10.05 16.61
N LEU A 307 17.17 11.28 16.13
CA LEU A 307 17.34 11.58 14.71
C LEU A 307 18.76 11.22 14.22
N GLY A 308 19.78 11.36 15.09
CA GLY A 308 21.15 10.94 14.80
C GLY A 308 21.26 9.45 14.44
N THR A 309 20.59 8.59 15.21
CA THR A 309 20.55 7.14 14.92
C THR A 309 19.95 6.86 13.53
N LEU A 310 18.86 7.54 13.17
CA LEU A 310 18.22 7.40 11.86
C LEU A 310 19.07 7.99 10.74
N THR A 311 19.70 9.14 10.98
CA THR A 311 20.58 9.82 10.01
C THR A 311 21.80 8.95 9.65
N GLU A 312 22.40 8.26 10.59
CA GLU A 312 23.50 7.32 10.34
C GLU A 312 23.05 6.18 9.41
N ALA A 313 21.87 5.62 9.63
CA ALA A 313 21.33 4.57 8.78
C ALA A 313 20.96 5.08 7.37
N ILE A 314 20.35 6.27 7.25
CA ILE A 314 20.09 6.92 5.97
C ILE A 314 21.39 7.17 5.21
N ALA A 315 22.45 7.60 5.90
CA ALA A 315 23.76 7.88 5.29
C ALA A 315 24.44 6.61 4.75
N LEU A 316 24.26 5.47 5.42
CA LEU A 316 24.78 4.17 4.97
C LEU A 316 24.08 3.70 3.69
N ASP A 317 22.77 3.80 3.62
CA ASP A 317 21.97 3.44 2.44
C ASP A 317 22.31 4.33 1.23
N LYS A 318 22.49 5.63 1.46
CA LYS A 318 22.75 6.65 0.42
C LYS A 318 24.18 6.73 -0.07
N LYS A 319 25.18 6.16 0.60
CA LYS A 319 26.55 6.04 0.04
C LYS A 319 26.56 5.34 -1.32
N ASN A 320 25.54 4.50 -1.58
CA ASN A 320 25.35 3.82 -2.85
C ASN A 320 24.65 4.68 -3.93
N LEU A 321 24.13 5.88 -3.60
CA LEU A 321 23.30 6.74 -4.45
C LEU A 321 23.87 8.14 -4.72
N ASN A 322 25.21 8.30 -4.69
CA ASN A 322 25.89 9.58 -4.97
C ASN A 322 25.53 10.76 -4.04
N GLY A 323 25.01 10.51 -2.84
CA GLY A 323 24.80 11.52 -1.79
C GLY A 323 23.57 12.43 -1.94
N ASN A 324 22.84 12.37 -3.04
CA ASN A 324 21.63 13.17 -3.25
C ASN A 324 20.43 12.53 -2.53
N LEU A 325 19.65 13.34 -1.83
CA LEU A 325 18.45 12.95 -1.12
C LEU A 325 17.26 13.79 -1.60
N ASN A 326 16.18 13.13 -2.00
CA ASN A 326 14.91 13.80 -2.22
C ASN A 326 14.03 13.56 -0.99
N VAL A 327 13.55 14.63 -0.36
CA VAL A 327 12.55 14.57 0.70
C VAL A 327 11.25 15.19 0.21
N ILE A 328 10.15 14.69 0.68
CA ILE A 328 8.84 15.24 0.35
C ILE A 328 8.43 16.18 1.47
N LEU A 329 8.08 17.40 1.11
CA LEU A 329 7.69 18.46 2.04
C LEU A 329 6.32 19.04 1.64
N LEU A 330 5.72 19.82 2.55
CA LEU A 330 4.43 20.43 2.34
C LEU A 330 4.57 21.95 2.17
N HIS A 331 4.08 22.49 1.06
CA HIS A 331 3.78 23.93 0.96
C HIS A 331 2.66 24.31 1.93
N GLU A 332 1.69 23.43 2.07
CA GLU A 332 0.58 23.44 3.00
C GLU A 332 -0.09 22.06 2.97
N ILE A 333 -1.00 21.75 3.89
CA ILE A 333 -1.78 20.54 3.85
C ILE A 333 -2.58 20.46 2.54
N GLY A 334 -2.47 19.33 1.85
CA GLY A 334 -3.06 19.10 0.54
C GLY A 334 -2.16 19.52 -0.64
N ASN A 335 -0.98 20.07 -0.38
CA ASN A 335 -0.06 20.51 -1.42
C ASN A 335 1.39 20.22 -1.06
N SER A 336 1.98 19.24 -1.71
CA SER A 336 3.34 18.75 -1.46
C SER A 336 4.29 19.00 -2.62
N TYR A 337 5.58 18.97 -2.34
CA TYR A 337 6.65 19.13 -3.33
C TYR A 337 7.87 18.26 -2.98
N ILE A 338 8.72 18.05 -3.98
CA ILE A 338 9.97 17.32 -3.84
C ILE A 338 11.08 18.35 -3.56
N GLU A 339 11.75 18.21 -2.42
CA GLU A 339 12.92 19.01 -2.06
C GLU A 339 14.19 18.18 -2.25
N ALA A 340 15.03 18.61 -3.18
CA ALA A 340 16.35 18.04 -3.38
C ALA A 340 17.32 18.56 -2.30
N THR A 341 17.89 17.66 -1.51
CA THR A 341 18.73 17.99 -0.37
C THR A 341 19.82 16.95 -0.14
N ASP A 342 20.48 17.01 0.98
CA ASP A 342 21.46 16.03 1.43
C ASP A 342 21.20 15.61 2.89
N ILE A 343 22.12 14.83 3.46
CA ILE A 343 22.00 14.31 4.83
C ILE A 343 22.00 15.43 5.90
N GLN A 344 22.52 16.63 5.58
CA GLN A 344 22.51 17.77 6.50
C GLN A 344 21.11 18.30 6.76
N PHE A 345 20.13 17.90 5.96
CA PHE A 345 18.72 18.16 6.24
C PHE A 345 18.33 17.64 7.63
N PHE A 346 18.91 16.53 8.07
CA PHE A 346 18.68 15.87 9.34
C PHE A 346 19.76 16.16 10.39
N ALA A 347 20.43 17.33 10.35
CA ALA A 347 21.62 17.60 11.16
C ALA A 347 21.39 17.67 12.70
N GLU A 348 20.16 17.78 13.16
CA GLU A 348 19.81 17.81 14.58
C GLU A 348 19.82 16.40 15.22
N THR A 349 20.99 15.90 15.54
CA THR A 349 21.20 14.51 15.94
C THR A 349 20.59 14.13 17.29
N ALA A 350 20.40 15.07 18.21
CA ALA A 350 19.88 14.80 19.57
C ALA A 350 18.35 14.77 19.66
N ARG A 351 17.63 15.11 18.58
CA ARG A 351 16.15 15.12 18.56
C ARG A 351 15.61 13.70 18.73
N LEU A 352 14.62 13.55 19.61
CA LEU A 352 13.82 12.33 19.68
C LEU A 352 12.81 12.27 18.51
N VAL A 353 12.72 11.10 17.93
CA VAL A 353 11.87 10.76 16.80
C VAL A 353 10.87 9.68 17.18
#